data_97fc6ed58dad67173b71f0eaf6150a74
#
_entry.id   97fc6ed58dad67173b71f0eaf6150a74
#
_cell.length_a   1.000
_cell.length_b   1.000
_cell.length_c   1.000
_cell.angle_alpha   90.00
_cell.angle_beta   90.00
_cell.angle_gamma   90.00
#
_symmetry.space_group_name_H-M   'P 1'
#
loop_
_entity.id
_entity.type
_entity.pdbx_description
1 polymer ?
#
loop_
_entity_poly.entity_id
_entity_poly.type
_entity_poly.pdbx_seq_one_letter_code
_entity_poly.pdbx_strand_id
1 'polypeptide(L)'
;MTGTCPIIIYSDILLVWVSTDWMVRRYAMSGKIGILSDTHGLLRDEVIRVLEGCDVILHGGDINRQEILDELEKIAPVYVVRGNNDKEWAERLPMFLDIEILGLHICMTHKKKDLPKDLESYDLVVCGHSHKYEQKQTGSTLLINPGSCGPRRFNQDITLAILTISEDSGVKVERIYIPHPQENVKKVSGGMSKVASVDMKKTVSRVMKEVERGKSVPEIASRLGLDEELAEQICRLYLTHPGVTADQILTKMGL
;
A
#
# COMPACT_ATOMS: atom_id res chain seq x y z
N MET A 1 24.63 11.84 36.17
CA MET A 1 26.00 11.81 35.58
C MET A 1 25.82 11.27 34.16
N THR A 2 25.77 12.14 33.21
CA THR A 2 25.62 11.81 31.78
C THR A 2 26.99 11.50 31.19
N GLY A 3 27.22 10.27 30.82
CA GLY A 3 28.44 9.80 30.18
C GLY A 3 28.45 10.18 28.70
N THR A 4 29.41 10.98 28.30
CA THR A 4 29.71 11.30 26.90
C THR A 4 30.84 10.42 26.41
N CYS A 5 30.64 9.67 25.34
CA CYS A 5 31.68 8.86 24.71
C CYS A 5 32.24 9.59 23.48
N PRO A 6 33.55 9.77 23.32
CA PRO A 6 34.14 10.44 22.16
C PRO A 6 34.29 9.44 21.00
N ILE A 7 33.82 9.82 19.80
CA ILE A 7 34.16 9.13 18.55
C ILE A 7 35.43 9.76 18.00
N ILE A 8 36.52 8.99 17.93
CA ILE A 8 37.80 9.44 17.33
C ILE A 8 37.79 9.09 15.85
N ILE A 9 37.71 10.10 14.98
CA ILE A 9 37.97 9.96 13.54
C ILE A 9 39.41 10.47 13.29
N TYR A 10 40.27 9.62 12.79
CA TYR A 10 41.61 9.98 12.35
C TYR A 10 41.56 10.69 11.00
N SER A 11 41.63 11.98 10.97
CA SER A 11 42.35 12.93 10.12
C SER A 11 41.79 14.35 10.35
N ASP A 12 42.66 15.20 10.88
CA ASP A 12 42.56 16.68 11.00
C ASP A 12 41.24 17.29 11.55
N ILE A 13 41.23 17.37 12.87
CA ILE A 13 40.69 18.45 13.71
C ILE A 13 39.35 19.04 13.34
N LEU A 14 38.28 18.40 13.83
CA LEU A 14 37.12 19.09 14.41
C LEU A 14 36.42 18.18 15.40
N LEU A 15 36.61 18.39 16.70
CA LEU A 15 35.80 17.75 17.75
C LEU A 15 34.41 18.40 17.73
N VAL A 16 33.47 17.80 17.02
CA VAL A 16 32.05 18.13 17.14
C VAL A 16 31.45 17.26 18.24
N TRP A 17 31.16 17.86 19.36
CA TRP A 17 30.36 17.23 20.41
C TRP A 17 28.90 17.09 19.91
N VAL A 18 28.53 15.94 19.44
CA VAL A 18 27.13 15.61 19.14
C VAL A 18 26.59 14.94 20.40
N SER A 19 25.63 15.56 21.04
CA SER A 19 24.88 14.96 22.13
C SER A 19 24.13 13.72 21.57
N THR A 20 24.52 12.53 21.99
CA THR A 20 23.94 11.25 21.55
C THR A 20 22.57 10.96 22.19
N ASP A 21 22.10 11.84 23.06
CA ASP A 21 20.90 11.62 23.89
C ASP A 21 19.60 11.54 23.07
N TRP A 22 19.54 12.22 21.91
CA TRP A 22 18.38 12.16 21.00
C TRP A 22 18.38 10.91 20.11
N MET A 23 19.55 10.36 19.77
CA MET A 23 19.65 9.09 19.01
C MET A 23 19.29 7.89 19.86
N VAL A 24 19.67 7.87 21.14
CA VAL A 24 19.40 6.75 22.06
C VAL A 24 17.93 6.68 22.45
N ARG A 25 17.22 7.80 22.52
CA ARG A 25 15.78 7.82 22.83
C ARG A 25 14.88 7.36 21.67
N ARG A 26 15.37 7.44 20.43
CA ARG A 26 14.54 7.16 19.25
C ARG A 26 14.29 5.68 18.99
N TYR A 27 15.09 4.77 19.55
CA TYR A 27 14.98 3.32 19.33
C TYR A 27 14.93 2.50 20.63
N ALA A 28 14.38 3.09 21.70
CA ALA A 28 14.21 2.37 22.97
C ALA A 28 13.14 1.24 22.92
N MET A 29 12.50 1.04 21.79
CA MET A 29 11.46 0.03 21.61
C MET A 29 11.73 -0.74 20.32
N SER A 30 12.10 -2.02 20.46
CA SER A 30 12.10 -2.95 19.34
C SER A 30 10.67 -3.42 19.05
N GLY A 31 10.36 -3.66 17.78
CA GLY A 31 9.05 -4.16 17.41
C GLY A 31 8.85 -4.34 15.91
N LYS A 32 7.72 -4.94 15.54
CA LYS A 32 7.33 -5.19 14.15
C LYS A 32 5.99 -4.52 13.85
N ILE A 33 5.94 -3.81 12.75
CA ILE A 33 4.73 -3.18 12.22
C ILE A 33 4.37 -3.85 10.90
N GLY A 34 3.18 -4.44 10.84
CA GLY A 34 2.60 -4.90 9.58
C GLY A 34 1.93 -3.73 8.86
N ILE A 35 2.25 -3.51 7.59
CA ILE A 35 1.70 -2.41 6.79
C ILE A 35 1.00 -3.00 5.57
N LEU A 36 -0.32 -2.82 5.48
CA LEU A 36 -1.13 -3.29 4.37
C LEU A 36 -2.13 -2.23 3.92
N SER A 37 -2.70 -2.41 2.73
CA SER A 37 -3.72 -1.52 2.16
C SER A 37 -4.56 -2.25 1.12
N ASP A 38 -5.69 -1.65 0.76
CA ASP A 38 -6.48 -2.04 -0.42
C ASP A 38 -6.88 -3.52 -0.38
N THR A 39 -7.43 -3.97 0.75
CA THR A 39 -7.94 -5.33 0.95
C THR A 39 -9.24 -5.57 0.18
N HIS A 40 -10.03 -4.52 -0.11
CA HIS A 40 -11.27 -4.59 -0.92
C HIS A 40 -12.18 -5.77 -0.59
N GLY A 41 -12.43 -6.01 0.69
CA GLY A 41 -13.31 -7.07 1.17
C GLY A 41 -12.70 -8.48 1.16
N LEU A 42 -11.40 -8.62 0.88
CA LEU A 42 -10.69 -9.91 0.89
C LEU A 42 -9.46 -9.84 1.80
N LEU A 43 -9.51 -10.57 2.91
CA LEU A 43 -8.35 -10.86 3.73
C LEU A 43 -7.92 -12.31 3.48
N ARG A 44 -6.68 -12.48 3.02
CA ARG A 44 -6.13 -13.80 2.67
C ARG A 44 -5.48 -14.44 3.89
N ASP A 45 -5.58 -15.77 3.99
CA ASP A 45 -4.90 -16.53 5.05
C ASP A 45 -3.38 -16.32 5.02
N GLU A 46 -2.79 -16.12 3.83
CA GLU A 46 -1.37 -15.82 3.68
C GLU A 46 -1.00 -14.46 4.28
N VAL A 47 -1.87 -13.46 4.14
CA VAL A 47 -1.68 -12.13 4.75
C VAL A 47 -1.76 -12.26 6.27
N ILE A 48 -2.75 -12.99 6.81
CA ILE A 48 -2.88 -13.26 8.24
C ILE A 48 -1.59 -13.88 8.79
N ARG A 49 -1.10 -14.96 8.15
CA ARG A 49 0.14 -15.63 8.57
C ARG A 49 1.37 -14.72 8.56
N VAL A 50 1.46 -13.80 7.62
CA VAL A 50 2.57 -12.84 7.56
C VAL A 50 2.50 -11.82 8.69
N LEU A 51 1.28 -11.43 9.09
CA LEU A 51 1.05 -10.46 10.16
C LEU A 51 1.18 -11.07 11.55
N GLU A 52 1.13 -12.40 11.69
CA GLU A 52 1.39 -13.07 12.95
C GLU A 52 2.74 -12.67 13.52
N GLY A 53 2.75 -12.22 14.77
CA GLY A 53 3.94 -11.72 15.44
C GLY A 53 4.32 -10.27 15.14
N CYS A 54 3.45 -9.52 14.48
CA CYS A 54 3.51 -8.05 14.47
C CYS A 54 2.94 -7.52 15.79
N ASP A 55 3.55 -6.44 16.29
CA ASP A 55 3.10 -5.74 17.50
C ASP A 55 2.00 -4.73 17.18
N VAL A 56 1.96 -4.26 15.94
CA VAL A 56 1.00 -3.27 15.43
C VAL A 56 0.73 -3.52 13.95
N ILE A 57 -0.48 -3.21 13.52
CA ILE A 57 -0.90 -3.27 12.11
C ILE A 57 -1.37 -1.88 11.66
N LEU A 58 -0.84 -1.41 10.52
CA LEU A 58 -1.26 -0.19 9.84
C LEU A 58 -2.00 -0.55 8.55
N HIS A 59 -3.25 -0.08 8.41
CA HIS A 59 -4.04 -0.31 7.21
C HIS A 59 -4.31 1.00 6.47
N GLY A 60 -3.80 1.10 5.24
CA GLY A 60 -3.84 2.30 4.40
C GLY A 60 -5.19 2.61 3.73
N GLY A 61 -6.29 1.95 4.13
CA GLY A 61 -7.65 2.20 3.61
C GLY A 61 -8.09 1.25 2.50
N ASP A 62 -9.32 1.47 2.00
CA ASP A 62 -10.04 0.59 1.05
C ASP A 62 -10.19 -0.84 1.58
N ILE A 63 -10.82 -0.94 2.75
CA ILE A 63 -11.07 -2.18 3.50
C ILE A 63 -12.33 -2.87 2.97
N ASN A 64 -13.40 -2.10 2.78
CA ASN A 64 -14.74 -2.44 2.30
C ASN A 64 -15.62 -3.25 3.27
N ARG A 65 -15.08 -3.84 4.34
CA ARG A 65 -15.83 -4.63 5.32
C ARG A 65 -15.25 -4.52 6.73
N GLN A 66 -16.11 -4.35 7.72
CA GLN A 66 -15.71 -4.30 9.13
C GLN A 66 -15.03 -5.60 9.59
N GLU A 67 -15.50 -6.75 9.11
CA GLU A 67 -14.98 -8.05 9.50
C GLU A 67 -13.48 -8.22 9.23
N ILE A 68 -12.93 -7.47 8.27
CA ILE A 68 -11.48 -7.47 8.01
C ILE A 68 -10.72 -6.83 9.16
N LEU A 69 -11.21 -5.71 9.69
CA LEU A 69 -10.62 -5.07 10.86
C LEU A 69 -10.75 -5.97 12.08
N ASP A 70 -11.91 -6.59 12.29
CA ASP A 70 -12.17 -7.50 13.40
C ASP A 70 -11.21 -8.70 13.39
N GLU A 71 -10.86 -9.22 12.20
CA GLU A 71 -9.87 -10.30 12.07
C GLU A 71 -8.44 -9.81 12.29
N LEU A 72 -8.09 -8.64 11.80
CA LEU A 72 -6.76 -8.05 12.01
C LEU A 72 -6.53 -7.70 13.49
N GLU A 73 -7.56 -7.21 14.20
CA GLU A 73 -7.50 -6.86 15.62
C GLU A 73 -7.28 -8.08 16.54
N LYS A 74 -7.57 -9.30 16.05
CA LYS A 74 -7.23 -10.53 16.78
C LYS A 74 -5.73 -10.81 16.79
N ILE A 75 -4.99 -10.21 15.85
CA ILE A 75 -3.53 -10.41 15.71
C ILE A 75 -2.80 -9.34 16.53
N ALA A 76 -3.11 -8.06 16.30
CA ALA A 76 -2.46 -6.93 16.95
C ALA A 76 -3.36 -5.68 16.88
N PRO A 77 -3.10 -4.62 17.67
CA PRO A 77 -3.75 -3.33 17.51
C PRO A 77 -3.69 -2.79 16.10
N VAL A 78 -4.83 -2.36 15.53
CA VAL A 78 -4.96 -1.88 14.16
C VAL A 78 -5.15 -0.37 14.14
N TYR A 79 -4.30 0.33 13.40
CA TYR A 79 -4.48 1.73 13.06
C TYR A 79 -4.84 1.83 11.58
N VAL A 80 -5.95 2.51 11.27
CA VAL A 80 -6.54 2.48 9.94
C VAL A 80 -7.01 3.86 9.51
N VAL A 81 -6.81 4.18 8.23
CA VAL A 81 -7.43 5.34 7.59
C VAL A 81 -8.52 4.88 6.64
N ARG A 82 -9.57 5.72 6.49
CA ARG A 82 -10.65 5.47 5.55
C ARG A 82 -10.17 5.65 4.12
N GLY A 83 -10.46 4.68 3.25
CA GLY A 83 -10.25 4.77 1.81
C GLY A 83 -11.46 5.33 1.07
N ASN A 84 -11.34 5.53 -0.24
CA ASN A 84 -12.45 6.07 -1.04
C ASN A 84 -13.53 5.04 -1.37
N ASN A 85 -13.23 3.76 -1.26
CA ASN A 85 -14.19 2.68 -1.44
C ASN A 85 -14.83 2.22 -0.13
N ASP A 86 -14.39 2.76 1.01
CA ASP A 86 -15.00 2.51 2.31
C ASP A 86 -16.24 3.37 2.47
N LYS A 87 -17.41 2.72 2.41
CA LYS A 87 -18.72 3.37 2.40
C LYS A 87 -19.18 3.74 3.82
N GLU A 88 -20.48 3.78 4.03
CA GLU A 88 -21.14 4.27 5.26
C GLU A 88 -20.67 3.57 6.54
N TRP A 89 -20.38 2.27 6.48
CA TRP A 89 -19.89 1.52 7.63
C TRP A 89 -18.61 2.10 8.25
N ALA A 90 -17.80 2.75 7.41
CA ALA A 90 -16.48 3.31 7.75
C ALA A 90 -16.52 4.83 8.06
N GLU A 91 -17.69 5.44 8.25
CA GLU A 91 -17.80 6.90 8.49
C GLU A 91 -17.02 7.36 9.71
N ARG A 92 -16.84 6.47 10.71
CA ARG A 92 -16.10 6.77 11.94
C ARG A 92 -14.59 6.64 11.79
N LEU A 93 -14.11 6.04 10.67
CA LEU A 93 -12.68 5.91 10.42
C LEU A 93 -12.10 7.26 10.01
N PRO A 94 -10.94 7.65 10.52
CA PRO A 94 -10.29 8.89 10.16
C PRO A 94 -9.78 8.86 8.71
N MET A 95 -9.82 10.00 8.03
CA MET A 95 -9.22 10.17 6.70
C MET A 95 -7.71 10.40 6.77
N PHE A 96 -7.24 10.80 7.95
CA PHE A 96 -5.86 11.15 8.24
C PHE A 96 -5.53 10.72 9.68
N LEU A 97 -4.36 10.14 9.88
CA LEU A 97 -3.80 9.84 11.18
C LEU A 97 -2.43 10.49 11.33
N ASP A 98 -2.19 11.04 12.51
CA ASP A 98 -0.94 11.58 12.99
C ASP A 98 -0.71 10.99 14.38
N ILE A 99 0.21 10.04 14.51
CA ILE A 99 0.34 9.18 15.69
C ILE A 99 1.80 8.84 15.99
N GLU A 100 2.08 8.54 17.25
CA GLU A 100 3.34 7.95 17.68
C GLU A 100 3.16 6.47 18.02
N ILE A 101 3.94 5.60 17.37
CA ILE A 101 3.93 4.15 17.59
C ILE A 101 5.37 3.64 17.61
N LEU A 102 5.75 2.90 18.65
CA LEU A 102 7.08 2.31 18.82
C LEU A 102 8.21 3.35 18.65
N GLY A 103 7.98 4.59 19.07
CA GLY A 103 8.93 5.69 18.96
C GLY A 103 9.04 6.30 17.56
N LEU A 104 8.21 5.89 16.61
CA LEU A 104 8.11 6.52 15.29
C LEU A 104 6.92 7.49 15.25
N HIS A 105 7.15 8.69 14.71
CA HIS A 105 6.10 9.64 14.37
C HIS A 105 5.57 9.29 12.97
N ILE A 106 4.31 8.87 12.90
CA ILE A 106 3.70 8.25 11.72
C ILE A 106 2.55 9.10 11.20
N CYS A 107 2.59 9.39 9.90
CA CYS A 107 1.49 10.00 9.16
C CYS A 107 0.83 8.96 8.25
N MET A 108 -0.49 8.88 8.26
CA MET A 108 -1.23 7.98 7.38
C MET A 108 -2.36 8.71 6.66
N THR A 109 -2.52 8.41 5.37
CA THR A 109 -3.70 8.79 4.57
C THR A 109 -3.87 7.79 3.43
N HIS A 110 -5.11 7.61 2.94
CA HIS A 110 -5.31 6.67 1.85
C HIS A 110 -4.69 7.16 0.52
N LYS A 111 -4.86 8.43 0.18
CA LYS A 111 -4.36 8.97 -1.09
C LYS A 111 -3.11 9.81 -0.89
N LYS A 112 -2.05 9.53 -1.64
CA LYS A 112 -0.78 10.27 -1.58
C LYS A 112 -0.95 11.79 -1.77
N LYS A 113 -1.94 12.23 -2.55
CA LYS A 113 -2.24 13.65 -2.77
C LYS A 113 -2.79 14.39 -1.54
N ASP A 114 -3.31 13.65 -0.57
CA ASP A 114 -3.90 14.19 0.65
C ASP A 114 -2.88 14.28 1.79
N LEU A 115 -1.61 13.89 1.53
CA LEU A 115 -0.50 14.05 2.46
C LEU A 115 -0.20 15.54 2.74
N PRO A 116 0.27 15.87 3.94
CA PRO A 116 0.79 17.20 4.25
C PRO A 116 1.90 17.60 3.27
N LYS A 117 2.08 18.91 3.06
CA LYS A 117 3.16 19.42 2.20
C LYS A 117 4.54 19.22 2.82
N ASP A 118 4.61 19.34 4.14
CA ASP A 118 5.81 19.12 4.93
C ASP A 118 5.72 17.74 5.57
N LEU A 119 6.63 16.87 5.19
CA LEU A 119 6.74 15.51 5.69
C LEU A 119 7.98 15.30 6.56
N GLU A 120 8.85 16.31 6.70
CA GLU A 120 10.14 16.17 7.39
C GLU A 120 9.99 15.86 8.88
N SER A 121 8.84 16.21 9.48
CA SER A 121 8.51 15.90 10.87
C SER A 121 8.15 14.44 11.13
N TYR A 122 7.88 13.64 10.09
CA TYR A 122 7.49 12.26 10.21
C TYR A 122 8.64 11.30 9.93
N ASP A 123 8.70 10.22 10.70
CA ASP A 123 9.62 9.11 10.47
C ASP A 123 9.08 8.15 9.41
N LEU A 124 7.77 7.91 9.45
CA LEU A 124 7.06 7.01 8.53
C LEU A 124 5.80 7.68 7.97
N VAL A 125 5.65 7.60 6.66
CA VAL A 125 4.43 8.01 5.95
C VAL A 125 3.84 6.82 5.23
N VAL A 126 2.58 6.49 5.49
CA VAL A 126 1.87 5.37 4.88
C VAL A 126 0.72 5.88 4.02
N CYS A 127 0.65 5.38 2.78
CA CYS A 127 -0.49 5.62 1.90
C CYS A 127 -0.84 4.35 1.10
N GLY A 128 -2.05 4.30 0.50
CA GLY A 128 -2.54 3.22 -0.34
C GLY A 128 -2.96 3.68 -1.73
N HIS A 129 -4.16 3.28 -2.16
CA HIS A 129 -4.90 3.73 -3.34
C HIS A 129 -4.31 3.35 -4.70
N SER A 130 -3.02 3.43 -4.90
CA SER A 130 -2.40 3.15 -6.21
C SER A 130 -2.26 1.67 -6.51
N HIS A 131 -2.41 0.80 -5.51
CA HIS A 131 -2.16 -0.66 -5.55
C HIS A 131 -0.74 -1.04 -5.99
N LYS A 132 0.16 -0.05 -6.09
CA LYS A 132 1.56 -0.26 -6.48
C LYS A 132 2.44 -0.11 -5.26
N TYR A 133 3.29 -1.09 -5.01
CA TYR A 133 4.29 -0.96 -3.96
C TYR A 133 5.23 0.20 -4.25
N GLU A 134 5.38 1.07 -3.29
CA GLU A 134 6.35 2.17 -3.33
C GLU A 134 7.05 2.27 -1.97
N GLN A 135 8.36 2.32 -1.99
CA GLN A 135 9.19 2.61 -0.82
C GLN A 135 10.17 3.70 -1.22
N LYS A 136 10.12 4.84 -0.53
CA LYS A 136 10.96 5.99 -0.85
C LYS A 136 11.46 6.64 0.43
N GLN A 137 12.78 6.81 0.52
CA GLN A 137 13.41 7.60 1.57
C GLN A 137 13.61 9.04 1.09
N THR A 138 13.24 10.02 1.90
CA THR A 138 13.47 11.45 1.64
C THR A 138 13.90 12.09 2.95
N GLY A 139 15.19 12.43 3.08
CA GLY A 139 15.76 12.85 4.36
C GLY A 139 15.58 11.75 5.42
N SER A 140 15.02 12.12 6.57
CA SER A 140 14.68 11.17 7.65
C SER A 140 13.36 10.44 7.42
N THR A 141 12.52 10.88 6.51
CA THR A 141 11.16 10.37 6.30
C THR A 141 11.16 9.18 5.34
N LEU A 142 10.57 8.06 5.77
CA LEU A 142 10.32 6.89 4.95
C LEU A 142 8.86 6.87 4.49
N LEU A 143 8.62 6.95 3.18
CA LEU A 143 7.29 6.80 2.58
C LEU A 143 7.10 5.36 2.12
N ILE A 144 5.99 4.73 2.53
CA ILE A 144 5.58 3.39 2.12
C ILE A 144 4.17 3.42 1.56
N ASN A 145 4.01 2.89 0.35
CA ASN A 145 2.76 2.34 -0.13
C ASN A 145 2.93 0.82 -0.18
N PRO A 146 2.21 0.04 0.62
CA PRO A 146 2.43 -1.41 0.69
C PRO A 146 1.92 -2.16 -0.56
N GLY A 147 1.31 -1.45 -1.52
CA GLY A 147 0.58 -2.06 -2.63
C GLY A 147 -0.82 -2.49 -2.20
N SER A 148 -1.35 -3.54 -2.82
CA SER A 148 -2.64 -4.14 -2.45
C SER A 148 -2.45 -5.59 -2.05
N CYS A 149 -3.07 -6.01 -0.95
CA CYS A 149 -3.12 -7.41 -0.53
C CYS A 149 -4.51 -8.06 -0.71
N GLY A 150 -5.44 -7.33 -1.29
CA GLY A 150 -6.79 -7.78 -1.62
C GLY A 150 -6.91 -8.52 -2.96
N PRO A 151 -8.04 -8.40 -3.67
CA PRO A 151 -8.23 -9.02 -4.97
C PRO A 151 -7.14 -8.61 -5.97
N ARG A 152 -6.57 -9.59 -6.66
CA ARG A 152 -5.53 -9.31 -7.66
C ARG A 152 -6.12 -8.48 -8.80
N ARG A 153 -5.49 -7.36 -9.09
CA ARG A 153 -5.82 -6.52 -10.25
C ARG A 153 -4.73 -6.66 -11.30
N PHE A 154 -5.12 -7.08 -12.50
CA PHE A 154 -4.20 -7.24 -13.65
C PHE A 154 -2.96 -8.09 -13.33
N ASN A 155 -1.79 -7.59 -13.72
CA ASN A 155 -0.50 -8.20 -13.46
C ASN A 155 0.19 -7.61 -12.22
N GLN A 156 -0.56 -6.91 -11.36
CA GLN A 156 0.03 -6.35 -10.13
C GLN A 156 0.29 -7.47 -9.12
N ASP A 157 1.42 -7.36 -8.46
CA ASP A 157 1.77 -8.24 -7.35
C ASP A 157 0.84 -7.97 -6.17
N ILE A 158 0.48 -9.02 -5.46
CA ILE A 158 -0.20 -8.92 -4.17
C ILE A 158 0.89 -8.71 -3.13
N THR A 159 0.88 -7.57 -2.46
CA THR A 159 1.98 -7.19 -1.57
C THR A 159 1.49 -6.54 -0.27
N LEU A 160 2.33 -6.66 0.75
CA LEU A 160 2.30 -5.87 1.98
C LEU A 160 3.74 -5.59 2.41
N ALA A 161 3.94 -4.82 3.47
CA ALA A 161 5.27 -4.56 4.02
C ALA A 161 5.34 -4.94 5.51
N ILE A 162 6.51 -5.40 5.95
CA ILE A 162 6.85 -5.55 7.35
C ILE A 162 7.97 -4.57 7.67
N LEU A 163 7.71 -3.69 8.63
CA LEU A 163 8.72 -2.78 9.17
C LEU A 163 9.18 -3.34 10.52
N THR A 164 10.48 -3.56 10.64
CA THR A 164 11.11 -4.03 11.88
C THR A 164 11.97 -2.92 12.46
N ILE A 165 11.78 -2.64 13.74
CA ILE A 165 12.59 -1.71 14.52
C ILE A 165 13.46 -2.56 15.45
N SER A 166 14.76 -2.29 15.49
CA SER A 166 15.67 -2.92 16.46
C SER A 166 16.71 -1.92 16.94
N GLU A 167 17.16 -2.09 18.17
CA GLU A 167 18.18 -1.22 18.78
C GLU A 167 19.50 -1.26 18.00
N ASP A 168 19.87 -2.43 17.48
CA ASP A 168 21.17 -2.65 16.83
C ASP A 168 21.18 -2.21 15.34
N SER A 169 20.08 -2.43 14.60
CA SER A 169 20.02 -2.25 13.13
C SER A 169 19.10 -1.11 12.68
N GLY A 170 18.45 -0.42 13.60
CA GLY A 170 17.51 0.66 13.30
C GLY A 170 16.24 0.15 12.64
N VAL A 171 15.76 0.87 11.63
CA VAL A 171 14.51 0.55 10.91
C VAL A 171 14.83 -0.22 9.62
N LYS A 172 14.24 -1.39 9.48
CA LYS A 172 14.31 -2.22 8.27
C LYS A 172 12.90 -2.44 7.72
N VAL A 173 12.73 -2.28 6.40
CA VAL A 173 11.47 -2.61 5.71
C VAL A 173 11.68 -3.77 4.76
N GLU A 174 10.75 -4.71 4.82
CA GLU A 174 10.70 -5.86 3.93
C GLU A 174 9.39 -5.86 3.16
N ARG A 175 9.49 -5.86 1.83
CA ARG A 175 8.34 -6.07 0.95
C ARG A 175 8.02 -7.55 0.90
N ILE A 176 6.79 -7.91 1.24
CA ILE A 176 6.30 -9.28 1.20
C ILE A 176 5.43 -9.48 -0.04
N TYR A 177 5.71 -10.53 -0.78
CA TYR A 177 4.90 -10.96 -1.92
C TYR A 177 4.01 -12.11 -1.51
N ILE A 178 2.71 -11.99 -1.76
CA ILE A 178 1.75 -13.07 -1.55
C ILE A 178 1.63 -13.88 -2.84
N PRO A 179 1.99 -15.17 -2.83
CA PRO A 179 1.91 -16.02 -4.03
C PRO A 179 0.48 -16.13 -4.55
N HIS A 180 0.31 -16.05 -5.86
CA HIS A 180 -0.97 -16.31 -6.50
C HIS A 180 -0.96 -17.72 -7.12
N PRO A 181 -2.02 -18.55 -6.93
CA PRO A 181 -2.05 -19.94 -7.39
C PRO A 181 -1.75 -20.15 -8.88
N GLN A 182 -1.93 -19.13 -9.72
CA GLN A 182 -1.65 -19.20 -11.16
C GLN A 182 -0.16 -19.06 -11.51
N GLU A 183 0.72 -18.70 -10.59
CA GLU A 183 2.16 -18.53 -10.88
C GLU A 183 2.95 -19.84 -10.81
N ASN A 184 2.42 -20.88 -10.17
CA ASN A 184 3.12 -22.16 -10.02
C ASN A 184 3.09 -23.06 -11.28
N VAL A 185 2.43 -22.65 -12.37
CA VAL A 185 2.30 -23.50 -13.58
C VAL A 185 3.26 -23.11 -14.70
N LYS A 186 4.00 -21.99 -14.64
CA LYS A 186 4.83 -21.53 -15.78
C LYS A 186 6.18 -20.94 -15.39
N LYS A 187 7.04 -21.68 -14.72
CA LYS A 187 8.49 -21.43 -14.73
C LYS A 187 9.24 -22.41 -15.67
N VAL A 188 8.57 -22.93 -16.67
CA VAL A 188 9.23 -23.70 -17.74
C VAL A 188 8.80 -23.08 -19.06
N SER A 189 9.79 -22.53 -19.79
CA SER A 189 9.78 -22.01 -21.17
C SER A 189 9.11 -20.65 -21.43
N GLY A 190 9.93 -19.77 -22.00
CA GLY A 190 9.60 -18.43 -22.49
C GLY A 190 8.43 -18.41 -23.48
N GLY A 191 7.51 -17.46 -23.21
CA GLY A 191 6.42 -17.17 -24.12
C GLY A 191 5.13 -16.70 -23.42
N MET A 192 5.18 -15.66 -22.56
CA MET A 192 4.03 -15.32 -21.72
C MET A 192 3.60 -13.84 -21.73
N SER A 193 3.68 -13.19 -22.89
CA SER A 193 3.17 -11.80 -23.01
C SER A 193 1.82 -11.68 -23.74
N LYS A 194 1.38 -12.69 -24.51
CA LYS A 194 0.25 -12.50 -25.43
C LYS A 194 -1.15 -12.91 -24.89
N VAL A 195 -1.26 -13.81 -23.93
CA VAL A 195 -2.58 -14.36 -23.53
C VAL A 195 -3.30 -13.47 -22.51
N ALA A 196 -2.59 -12.89 -21.55
CA ALA A 196 -3.19 -11.99 -20.57
C ALA A 196 -3.62 -10.64 -21.20
N SER A 197 -2.86 -10.13 -22.18
CA SER A 197 -3.19 -8.91 -22.92
C SER A 197 -4.43 -9.08 -23.82
N VAL A 198 -4.63 -10.27 -24.38
CA VAL A 198 -5.79 -10.57 -25.24
C VAL A 198 -7.10 -10.61 -24.42
N ASP A 199 -7.05 -11.09 -23.19
CA ASP A 199 -8.25 -11.16 -22.34
C ASP A 199 -8.62 -9.76 -21.82
N MET A 200 -7.65 -8.93 -21.43
CA MET A 200 -7.89 -7.54 -21.01
C MET A 200 -8.42 -6.67 -22.14
N LYS A 201 -7.91 -6.82 -23.35
CA LYS A 201 -8.44 -6.10 -24.51
C LYS A 201 -9.90 -6.43 -24.78
N LYS A 202 -10.29 -7.71 -24.63
CA LYS A 202 -11.70 -8.12 -24.69
C LYS A 202 -12.52 -7.49 -23.57
N THR A 203 -11.99 -7.44 -22.36
CA THR A 203 -12.67 -6.84 -21.23
C THR A 203 -12.89 -5.34 -21.45
N VAL A 204 -11.86 -4.60 -21.81
CA VAL A 204 -11.98 -3.17 -22.15
C VAL A 204 -13.01 -2.97 -23.26
N SER A 205 -12.94 -3.76 -24.36
CA SER A 205 -13.89 -3.66 -25.47
C SER A 205 -15.34 -3.95 -25.04
N ARG A 206 -15.55 -4.85 -24.06
CA ARG A 206 -16.89 -5.14 -23.51
C ARG A 206 -17.41 -3.96 -22.67
N VAL A 207 -16.55 -3.37 -21.82
CA VAL A 207 -16.90 -2.18 -21.05
C VAL A 207 -17.29 -1.04 -21.97
N MET A 208 -16.47 -0.73 -23.00
CA MET A 208 -16.78 0.31 -24.00
C MET A 208 -18.17 0.13 -24.61
N LYS A 209 -18.51 -1.11 -25.02
CA LYS A 209 -19.85 -1.44 -25.57
C LYS A 209 -20.99 -1.22 -24.58
N GLU A 210 -20.79 -1.52 -23.31
CA GLU A 210 -21.83 -1.29 -22.30
C GLU A 210 -21.97 0.23 -22.00
N VAL A 211 -20.89 1.01 -22.05
CA VAL A 211 -20.95 2.47 -21.97
C VAL A 211 -21.75 3.06 -23.14
N GLU A 212 -21.54 2.59 -24.38
CA GLU A 212 -22.33 2.99 -25.57
C GLU A 212 -23.82 2.67 -25.43
N ARG A 213 -24.15 1.64 -24.63
CA ARG A 213 -25.54 1.26 -24.30
C ARG A 213 -26.14 2.10 -23.17
N GLY A 214 -25.40 3.09 -22.65
CA GLY A 214 -25.84 3.99 -21.59
C GLY A 214 -25.90 3.34 -20.21
N LYS A 215 -25.17 2.23 -19.99
CA LYS A 215 -25.12 1.57 -18.69
C LYS A 215 -24.26 2.35 -17.70
N SER A 216 -24.71 2.37 -16.44
CA SER A 216 -23.93 2.96 -15.33
C SER A 216 -22.74 2.06 -14.94
N VAL A 217 -21.72 2.66 -14.31
CA VAL A 217 -20.53 1.93 -13.88
C VAL A 217 -20.86 0.72 -12.98
N PRO A 218 -21.74 0.84 -11.95
CA PRO A 218 -22.13 -0.31 -11.14
C PRO A 218 -22.82 -1.43 -11.95
N GLU A 219 -23.68 -1.09 -12.92
CA GLU A 219 -24.33 -2.08 -13.79
C GLU A 219 -23.30 -2.82 -14.67
N ILE A 220 -22.32 -2.08 -15.20
CA ILE A 220 -21.23 -2.64 -16.02
C ILE A 220 -20.38 -3.59 -15.18
N ALA A 221 -19.95 -3.14 -14.01
CA ALA A 221 -19.14 -3.93 -13.07
C ALA A 221 -19.85 -5.24 -12.71
N SER A 222 -21.10 -5.16 -12.27
CA SER A 222 -21.93 -6.34 -11.91
C SER A 222 -22.12 -7.30 -13.07
N ARG A 223 -22.48 -6.79 -14.26
CA ARG A 223 -22.77 -7.59 -15.45
C ARG A 223 -21.56 -8.31 -16.02
N LEU A 224 -20.38 -7.67 -15.95
CA LEU A 224 -19.16 -8.22 -16.52
C LEU A 224 -18.31 -8.97 -15.48
N GLY A 225 -18.74 -8.98 -14.20
CA GLY A 225 -17.98 -9.58 -13.10
C GLY A 225 -16.66 -8.84 -12.86
N LEU A 226 -16.68 -7.52 -13.02
CA LEU A 226 -15.50 -6.65 -12.84
C LEU A 226 -15.58 -5.94 -11.50
N ASP A 227 -14.41 -5.58 -11.01
CA ASP A 227 -14.31 -4.60 -9.96
C ASP A 227 -14.85 -3.24 -10.43
N GLU A 228 -15.61 -2.54 -9.57
CA GLU A 228 -16.29 -1.29 -9.92
C GLU A 228 -15.31 -0.18 -10.26
N GLU A 229 -14.17 -0.11 -9.57
CA GLU A 229 -13.12 0.89 -9.83
C GLU A 229 -12.44 0.64 -11.18
N LEU A 230 -12.23 -0.63 -11.54
CA LEU A 230 -11.74 -0.98 -12.87
C LEU A 230 -12.72 -0.55 -13.95
N ALA A 231 -14.00 -0.86 -13.77
CA ALA A 231 -15.03 -0.44 -14.70
C ALA A 231 -15.10 1.09 -14.81
N GLU A 232 -15.02 1.81 -13.68
CA GLU A 232 -14.97 3.26 -13.64
C GLU A 232 -13.74 3.83 -14.37
N GLN A 233 -12.56 3.27 -14.14
CA GLN A 233 -11.33 3.73 -14.79
C GLN A 233 -11.42 3.58 -16.32
N ILE A 234 -11.92 2.45 -16.80
CA ILE A 234 -12.12 2.22 -18.25
C ILE A 234 -13.17 3.18 -18.79
N CYS A 235 -14.32 3.31 -18.12
CA CYS A 235 -15.39 4.23 -18.51
C CYS A 235 -14.89 5.68 -18.59
N ARG A 236 -14.16 6.13 -17.58
CA ARG A 236 -13.59 7.47 -17.54
C ARG A 236 -12.62 7.71 -18.69
N LEU A 237 -11.71 6.79 -18.96
CA LEU A 237 -10.76 6.90 -20.09
C LEU A 237 -11.49 6.94 -21.42
N TYR A 238 -12.53 6.11 -21.59
CA TYR A 238 -13.32 6.07 -22.81
C TYR A 238 -14.11 7.38 -23.04
N LEU A 239 -14.78 7.89 -22.02
CA LEU A 239 -15.61 9.10 -22.11
C LEU A 239 -14.79 10.38 -22.25
N THR A 240 -13.59 10.44 -21.67
CA THR A 240 -12.74 11.63 -21.71
C THR A 240 -11.85 11.72 -22.96
N HIS A 241 -11.76 10.64 -23.75
CA HIS A 241 -10.93 10.58 -24.95
C HIS A 241 -11.74 10.05 -26.13
N PRO A 242 -12.51 10.90 -26.82
CA PRO A 242 -13.33 10.48 -27.98
C PRO A 242 -12.51 9.76 -29.03
N GLY A 243 -12.99 8.60 -29.49
CA GLY A 243 -12.31 7.79 -30.51
C GLY A 243 -11.15 6.91 -30.00
N VAL A 244 -10.94 6.85 -28.68
CA VAL A 244 -9.90 5.98 -28.10
C VAL A 244 -10.22 4.51 -28.36
N THR A 245 -9.19 3.73 -28.73
CA THR A 245 -9.28 2.27 -28.91
C THR A 245 -9.00 1.53 -27.61
N ALA A 246 -9.41 0.26 -27.55
CA ALA A 246 -9.11 -0.59 -26.40
C ALA A 246 -7.61 -0.71 -26.12
N ASP A 247 -6.77 -0.75 -27.15
CA ASP A 247 -5.30 -0.79 -27.00
C ASP A 247 -4.76 0.51 -26.38
N GLN A 248 -5.29 1.65 -26.80
CA GLN A 248 -4.89 2.94 -26.24
C GLN A 248 -5.35 3.12 -24.80
N ILE A 249 -6.51 2.56 -24.43
CA ILE A 249 -6.97 2.53 -23.04
C ILE A 249 -6.01 1.67 -22.21
N LEU A 250 -5.65 0.48 -22.69
CA LEU A 250 -4.67 -0.39 -22.01
C LEU A 250 -3.33 0.32 -21.81
N THR A 251 -2.80 0.96 -22.84
CA THR A 251 -1.54 1.74 -22.75
C THR A 251 -1.64 2.85 -21.69
N LYS A 252 -2.77 3.58 -21.65
CA LYS A 252 -2.99 4.64 -20.64
C LYS A 252 -3.15 4.07 -19.22
N MET A 253 -3.57 2.82 -19.09
CA MET A 253 -3.64 2.09 -17.82
C MET A 253 -2.30 1.48 -17.41
N GLY A 254 -1.27 1.55 -18.27
CA GLY A 254 0.04 0.96 -18.03
C GLY A 254 0.08 -0.55 -18.27
N LEU A 255 -0.76 -1.05 -19.18
CA LEU A 255 -0.93 -2.47 -19.56
C LEU A 255 -0.50 -2.73 -20.98
#